data_e58481e7aef2926184286dd7fda4826e
#
_entry.id   e58481e7aef2926184286dd7fda4826e
#
_cell.length_a   1.000
_cell.length_b   1.000
_cell.length_c   1.000
_cell.angle_alpha   90.00
_cell.angle_beta   90.00
_cell.angle_gamma   90.00
#
_symmetry.space_group_name_H-M   'P 1'
#
loop_
_entity.id
_entity.type
_entity.pdbx_description
1 polymer ?
#
loop_
_entity_poly.entity_id
_entity_poly.type
_entity_poly.pdbx_seq_one_letter_code
_entity_poly.pdbx_strand_id
1 'polypeptide(L)'
;MKKPILVLLSLLLFTSCGGGGSTNYLSHQTYPLEARGVLEYDGHRYTVGITVSEAEEIKIEISEPEIIAGTVFSLSGGKASVSYGGITADIADSYPSTDGILLLRYMFSLTGDCFLGASVIIEDGVKYSRADYRTPAGDVSVFVQPGNSVPTKLTASLNGHVFSFIFMNEP
;
A
#
# COMPACT_ATOMS: atom_id res chain seq x y z
N MET A 1 29.73 -32.26 43.82
CA MET A 1 30.06 -31.11 42.93
C MET A 1 29.80 -31.54 41.47
N LYS A 2 28.56 -31.35 40.94
CA LYS A 2 28.22 -31.59 39.53
C LYS A 2 26.85 -30.92 39.20
N LYS A 3 26.77 -29.61 39.13
CA LYS A 3 25.53 -28.90 38.71
C LYS A 3 25.72 -27.53 38.05
N PRO A 4 26.75 -27.24 37.22
CA PRO A 4 26.67 -26.01 36.43
C PRO A 4 26.47 -26.22 34.92
N ILE A 5 26.41 -27.49 34.42
CA ILE A 5 26.37 -27.74 32.95
C ILE A 5 24.94 -27.64 32.39
N LEU A 6 23.91 -27.82 33.22
CA LEU A 6 22.53 -27.83 32.74
C LEU A 6 21.93 -26.42 32.50
N VAL A 7 22.51 -25.39 33.13
CA VAL A 7 22.03 -24.00 32.96
C VAL A 7 22.60 -23.36 31.71
N LEU A 8 23.74 -23.83 31.23
CA LEU A 8 24.36 -23.26 30.02
C LEU A 8 23.71 -23.76 28.72
N LEU A 9 23.06 -24.91 28.76
CA LEU A 9 22.40 -25.51 27.57
C LEU A 9 21.02 -24.88 27.31
N SER A 10 20.37 -24.30 28.32
CA SER A 10 19.08 -23.63 28.17
C SER A 10 19.18 -22.22 27.59
N LEU A 11 20.36 -21.58 27.65
CA LEU A 11 20.59 -20.24 27.08
C LEU A 11 20.86 -20.26 25.57
N LEU A 12 21.20 -21.40 25.00
CA LEU A 12 21.49 -21.54 23.56
C LEU A 12 20.25 -21.82 22.70
N LEU A 13 19.09 -22.06 23.32
CA LEU A 13 17.84 -22.31 22.58
C LEU A 13 17.03 -21.06 22.27
N PHE A 14 17.43 -19.89 22.77
CA PHE A 14 16.71 -18.62 22.53
C PHE A 14 17.32 -17.73 21.45
N THR A 15 18.38 -18.15 20.79
CA THR A 15 19.03 -17.35 19.73
C THR A 15 18.62 -17.75 18.31
N SER A 16 17.57 -18.57 18.15
CA SER A 16 17.06 -18.94 16.83
C SER A 16 15.68 -18.36 16.53
N CYS A 17 15.49 -17.08 16.81
CA CYS A 17 14.35 -16.34 16.30
C CYS A 17 14.85 -15.01 15.72
N GLY A 18 15.11 -14.98 14.44
CA GLY A 18 15.52 -13.72 13.83
C GLY A 18 16.02 -13.82 12.41
N GLY A 19 15.61 -14.83 11.68
CA GLY A 19 15.82 -14.88 10.23
C GLY A 19 14.60 -14.49 9.43
N GLY A 20 13.74 -13.63 9.95
CA GLY A 20 12.74 -12.93 9.14
C GLY A 20 13.49 -11.90 8.32
N GLY A 21 13.83 -12.19 7.06
CA GLY A 21 14.31 -11.19 6.13
C GLY A 21 13.31 -10.05 6.16
N SER A 22 13.70 -8.93 6.74
CA SER A 22 13.03 -7.65 6.58
C SER A 22 13.11 -7.34 5.11
N THR A 23 12.16 -7.87 4.35
CA THR A 23 11.94 -7.41 2.98
C THR A 23 11.62 -5.94 3.12
N ASN A 24 12.56 -5.10 2.69
CA ASN A 24 12.42 -3.66 2.79
C ASN A 24 11.40 -3.20 1.73
N TYR A 25 10.11 -3.38 2.04
CA TYR A 25 9.00 -2.99 1.16
C TYR A 25 9.05 -1.51 0.78
N LEU A 26 9.76 -0.70 1.60
CA LEU A 26 9.94 0.73 1.38
C LEU A 26 11.01 1.03 0.33
N SER A 27 11.90 0.09 0.00
CA SER A 27 12.97 0.29 -0.98
C SER A 27 12.47 0.51 -2.40
N HIS A 28 11.18 0.22 -2.66
CA HIS A 28 10.54 0.41 -3.96
C HIS A 28 9.82 1.76 -4.10
N GLN A 29 9.78 2.55 -3.04
CA GLN A 29 9.18 3.89 -3.07
C GLN A 29 10.24 4.93 -3.44
N THR A 30 10.62 4.95 -4.71
CA THR A 30 11.46 6.03 -5.28
C THR A 30 10.55 7.05 -5.95
N TYR A 31 10.71 8.32 -5.61
CA TYR A 31 9.90 9.40 -6.16
C TYR A 31 10.61 10.10 -7.35
N PRO A 32 9.84 10.56 -8.37
CA PRO A 32 8.41 10.32 -8.52
C PRO A 32 8.10 8.83 -8.72
N LEU A 33 7.06 8.34 -8.01
CA LEU A 33 6.61 6.96 -8.13
C LEU A 33 5.46 6.92 -9.14
N GLU A 34 5.58 6.04 -10.13
CA GLU A 34 4.52 5.74 -11.10
C GLU A 34 4.11 4.28 -10.94
N ALA A 35 2.81 4.04 -10.89
CA ALA A 35 2.22 2.72 -10.81
C ALA A 35 0.99 2.61 -11.71
N ARG A 36 0.81 1.45 -12.35
CA ARG A 36 -0.41 1.07 -13.05
C ARG A 36 -1.01 -0.15 -12.40
N GLY A 37 -2.32 -0.18 -12.31
CA GLY A 37 -2.99 -1.31 -11.68
C GLY A 37 -4.50 -1.22 -11.71
N VAL A 38 -5.11 -2.21 -11.07
CA VAL A 38 -6.53 -2.26 -10.83
C VAL A 38 -6.80 -1.79 -9.40
N LEU A 39 -7.55 -0.73 -9.27
CA LEU A 39 -8.10 -0.25 -8.01
C LEU A 39 -9.48 -0.87 -7.81
N GLU A 40 -9.66 -1.58 -6.72
CA GLU A 40 -10.95 -2.11 -6.30
C GLU A 40 -11.44 -1.35 -5.07
N TYR A 41 -12.67 -0.89 -5.14
CA TYR A 41 -13.32 -0.18 -4.06
C TYR A 41 -14.82 -0.45 -4.10
N ASP A 42 -15.36 -0.92 -2.98
CA ASP A 42 -16.81 -1.14 -2.78
C ASP A 42 -17.46 -2.00 -3.89
N GLY A 43 -16.73 -3.04 -4.34
CA GLY A 43 -17.17 -3.94 -5.41
C GLY A 43 -17.02 -3.41 -6.83
N HIS A 44 -16.52 -2.19 -6.98
CA HIS A 44 -16.20 -1.59 -8.28
C HIS A 44 -14.70 -1.77 -8.59
N ARG A 45 -14.41 -1.89 -9.88
CA ARG A 45 -13.05 -2.05 -10.40
C ARG A 45 -12.73 -0.95 -11.40
N TYR A 46 -11.54 -0.36 -11.22
CA TYR A 46 -11.03 0.71 -12.08
C TYR A 46 -9.62 0.38 -12.51
N THR A 47 -9.31 0.45 -13.79
CA THR A 47 -7.91 0.46 -14.24
C THR A 47 -7.40 1.90 -14.12
N VAL A 48 -6.32 2.08 -13.36
CA VAL A 48 -5.81 3.41 -13.04
C VAL A 48 -4.30 3.50 -13.20
N GLY A 49 -3.83 4.69 -13.57
CA GLY A 49 -2.47 5.13 -13.40
C GLY A 49 -2.36 6.02 -12.16
N ILE A 50 -1.35 5.80 -11.35
CA ILE A 50 -1.07 6.58 -10.14
C ILE A 50 0.32 7.18 -10.25
N THR A 51 0.43 8.48 -10.01
CA THR A 51 1.71 9.19 -9.89
C THR A 51 1.77 9.87 -8.53
N VAL A 52 2.83 9.62 -7.76
CA VAL A 52 3.10 10.30 -6.49
C VAL A 52 4.41 11.06 -6.61
N SER A 53 4.39 12.36 -6.37
CA SER A 53 5.58 13.21 -6.38
C SER A 53 6.23 13.29 -4.99
N GLU A 54 7.48 13.77 -4.94
CA GLU A 54 8.19 14.04 -3.68
C GLU A 54 7.49 15.08 -2.80
N ALA A 55 6.72 15.97 -3.42
CA ALA A 55 5.93 17.00 -2.73
C ALA A 55 4.65 16.46 -2.09
N GLU A 56 4.53 15.13 -1.95
CA GLU A 56 3.34 14.47 -1.42
C GLU A 56 2.07 14.71 -2.24
N GLU A 57 2.23 15.04 -3.49
CA GLU A 57 1.13 15.15 -4.42
C GLU A 57 0.81 13.79 -5.02
N ILE A 58 -0.46 13.49 -5.16
CA ILE A 58 -0.91 12.29 -5.87
C ILE A 58 -1.82 12.67 -7.02
N LYS A 59 -1.63 12.00 -8.14
CA LYS A 59 -2.50 12.04 -9.32
C LYS A 59 -2.95 10.63 -9.62
N ILE A 60 -4.27 10.43 -9.80
CA ILE A 60 -4.91 9.16 -10.11
C ILE A 60 -5.68 9.36 -11.39
N GLU A 61 -5.29 8.72 -12.46
CA GLU A 61 -5.94 8.78 -13.76
C GLU A 61 -6.68 7.47 -14.04
N ILE A 62 -7.99 7.54 -14.28
CA ILE A 62 -8.81 6.38 -14.62
C ILE A 62 -8.69 6.14 -16.12
N SER A 63 -8.34 4.92 -16.51
CA SER A 63 -8.34 4.45 -17.90
C SER A 63 -9.53 3.52 -18.22
N GLU A 64 -10.08 2.84 -17.23
CA GLU A 64 -11.28 2.00 -17.36
C GLU A 64 -12.15 2.11 -16.10
N PRO A 65 -13.47 2.01 -16.24
CA PRO A 65 -14.27 1.78 -17.46
C PRO A 65 -14.33 3.01 -18.37
N GLU A 66 -14.59 2.79 -19.66
CA GLU A 66 -14.59 3.82 -20.72
C GLU A 66 -15.47 5.04 -20.40
N ILE A 67 -16.60 4.83 -19.73
CA ILE A 67 -17.56 5.90 -19.40
C ILE A 67 -16.95 7.01 -18.51
N ILE A 68 -15.90 6.72 -17.76
CA ILE A 68 -15.19 7.68 -16.90
C ILE A 68 -13.69 7.74 -17.23
N ALA A 69 -13.26 7.12 -18.31
CA ALA A 69 -11.87 7.16 -18.74
C ALA A 69 -11.42 8.60 -18.99
N GLY A 70 -10.21 8.94 -18.57
CA GLY A 70 -9.68 10.30 -18.61
C GLY A 70 -10.10 11.17 -17.42
N THR A 71 -10.85 10.61 -16.45
CA THR A 71 -11.06 11.29 -15.16
C THR A 71 -9.76 11.25 -14.37
N VAL A 72 -9.37 12.42 -13.85
CA VAL A 72 -8.16 12.56 -13.04
C VAL A 72 -8.54 13.13 -11.68
N PHE A 73 -8.21 12.39 -10.63
CA PHE A 73 -8.22 12.89 -9.26
C PHE A 73 -6.82 13.37 -8.88
N SER A 74 -6.73 14.49 -8.21
CA SER A 74 -5.45 15.04 -7.75
C SER A 74 -5.57 15.52 -6.31
N LEU A 75 -4.51 15.34 -5.54
CA LEU A 75 -4.32 15.96 -4.23
C LEU A 75 -3.00 16.71 -4.27
N SER A 76 -3.03 17.99 -4.02
CA SER A 76 -1.86 18.87 -3.98
C SER A 76 -2.05 19.97 -2.95
N GLY A 77 -1.05 20.18 -2.09
CA GLY A 77 -1.12 21.17 -1.02
C GLY A 77 -2.31 20.98 -0.06
N GLY A 78 -2.75 19.72 0.14
CA GLY A 78 -3.90 19.37 0.97
C GLY A 78 -5.28 19.62 0.32
N LYS A 79 -5.33 20.06 -0.94
CA LYS A 79 -6.56 20.28 -1.69
C LYS A 79 -6.78 19.16 -2.71
N ALA A 80 -7.97 18.56 -2.66
CA ALA A 80 -8.39 17.57 -3.63
C ALA A 80 -9.15 18.21 -4.78
N SER A 81 -8.93 17.71 -5.99
CA SER A 81 -9.65 18.14 -7.19
C SER A 81 -9.93 16.95 -8.10
N VAL A 82 -10.93 17.11 -8.96
CA VAL A 82 -11.26 16.17 -10.03
C VAL A 82 -11.32 16.92 -11.35
N SER A 83 -10.75 16.35 -12.40
CA SER A 83 -10.84 16.87 -13.75
C SER A 83 -11.33 15.82 -14.73
N TYR A 84 -12.15 16.25 -15.69
CA TYR A 84 -12.66 15.43 -16.77
C TYR A 84 -13.00 16.30 -17.98
N GLY A 85 -12.58 15.90 -19.18
CA GLY A 85 -12.90 16.62 -20.42
C GLY A 85 -12.41 18.08 -20.44
N GLY A 86 -11.34 18.41 -19.72
CA GLY A 86 -10.79 19.78 -19.59
C GLY A 86 -11.47 20.66 -18.55
N ILE A 87 -12.46 20.14 -17.81
CA ILE A 87 -13.12 20.83 -16.69
C ILE A 87 -12.51 20.33 -15.40
N THR A 88 -12.11 21.24 -14.51
CA THR A 88 -11.60 20.91 -13.16
C THR A 88 -12.51 21.50 -12.11
N ALA A 89 -12.80 20.72 -11.08
CA ALA A 89 -13.57 21.12 -9.92
C ALA A 89 -12.84 20.74 -8.63
N ASP A 90 -12.85 21.62 -7.64
CA ASP A 90 -12.34 21.30 -6.32
C ASP A 90 -13.31 20.38 -5.59
N ILE A 91 -12.77 19.40 -4.88
CA ILE A 91 -13.52 18.49 -4.02
C ILE A 91 -13.48 19.06 -2.60
N ALA A 92 -14.65 19.28 -2.00
CA ALA A 92 -14.70 19.78 -0.63
C ALA A 92 -14.13 18.75 0.36
N ASP A 93 -13.43 19.23 1.39
CA ASP A 93 -12.76 18.38 2.40
C ASP A 93 -13.70 17.42 3.14
N SER A 94 -15.00 17.75 3.17
CA SER A 94 -16.03 16.92 3.82
C SER A 94 -16.57 15.76 2.95
N TYR A 95 -16.09 15.62 1.72
CA TYR A 95 -16.53 14.52 0.86
C TYR A 95 -15.76 13.22 1.16
N PRO A 96 -16.45 12.07 1.24
CA PRO A 96 -15.80 10.76 1.44
C PRO A 96 -14.73 10.43 0.39
N SER A 97 -14.84 10.99 -0.82
CA SER A 97 -13.83 10.83 -1.86
C SER A 97 -12.49 11.45 -1.52
N THR A 98 -12.46 12.52 -0.72
CA THR A 98 -11.21 13.14 -0.24
C THR A 98 -10.45 12.17 0.66
N ASP A 99 -11.14 11.50 1.57
CA ASP A 99 -10.54 10.49 2.46
C ASP A 99 -9.96 9.32 1.65
N GLY A 100 -10.66 8.90 0.58
CA GLY A 100 -10.19 7.86 -0.33
C GLY A 100 -8.90 8.24 -1.06
N ILE A 101 -8.81 9.48 -1.56
CA ILE A 101 -7.60 10.00 -2.23
C ILE A 101 -6.44 10.11 -1.23
N LEU A 102 -6.70 10.58 -0.01
CA LEU A 102 -5.70 10.63 1.07
C LEU A 102 -5.21 9.23 1.42
N LEU A 103 -6.11 8.26 1.54
CA LEU A 103 -5.73 6.89 1.82
C LEU A 103 -4.85 6.30 0.72
N LEU A 104 -5.22 6.50 -0.56
CA LEU A 104 -4.41 6.07 -1.70
C LEU A 104 -3.02 6.74 -1.67
N ARG A 105 -2.94 8.02 -1.37
CA ARG A 105 -1.65 8.70 -1.18
C ARG A 105 -0.80 7.97 -0.13
N TYR A 106 -1.37 7.66 1.04
CA TYR A 106 -0.65 6.95 2.10
C TYR A 106 -0.26 5.53 1.71
N MET A 107 -1.05 4.84 0.90
CA MET A 107 -0.68 3.51 0.37
C MET A 107 0.62 3.55 -0.44
N PHE A 108 0.90 4.68 -1.09
CA PHE A 108 2.09 4.88 -1.93
C PHE A 108 3.19 5.75 -1.30
N SER A 109 3.02 6.16 -0.02
CA SER A 109 4.01 6.95 0.73
C SER A 109 4.24 6.42 2.14
N LEU A 110 4.41 5.10 2.26
CA LEU A 110 4.67 4.43 3.53
C LEU A 110 6.06 4.77 4.06
N THR A 111 6.20 4.87 5.37
CA THR A 111 7.48 5.10 6.06
C THR A 111 7.75 4.02 7.09
N GLY A 112 9.02 3.85 7.48
CA GLY A 112 9.41 2.86 8.48
C GLY A 112 8.73 3.08 9.84
N ASP A 113 8.44 4.30 10.20
CA ASP A 113 7.78 4.66 11.47
C ASP A 113 6.32 4.19 11.53
N CYS A 114 5.71 3.93 10.37
CA CYS A 114 4.35 3.42 10.26
C CYS A 114 4.27 1.89 10.35
N PHE A 115 5.41 1.17 10.35
CA PHE A 115 5.46 -0.28 10.29
C PHE A 115 4.95 -0.92 11.59
N LEU A 116 4.01 -1.84 11.47
CA LEU A 116 3.43 -2.60 12.60
C LEU A 116 4.01 -4.00 12.73
N GLY A 117 4.29 -4.65 11.60
CA GLY A 117 4.79 -6.03 11.60
C GLY A 117 4.70 -6.68 10.23
N ALA A 118 5.26 -7.90 10.14
CA ALA A 118 5.18 -8.71 8.94
C ALA A 118 4.76 -10.13 9.27
N SER A 119 4.06 -10.77 8.34
CA SER A 119 3.57 -12.14 8.44
C SER A 119 3.61 -12.83 7.08
N VAL A 120 3.46 -14.13 7.09
CA VAL A 120 3.27 -14.93 5.88
C VAL A 120 1.83 -15.42 5.87
N ILE A 121 1.13 -15.18 4.78
CA ILE A 121 -0.26 -15.60 4.61
C ILE A 121 -0.43 -16.42 3.32
N ILE A 122 -1.52 -17.14 3.24
CA ILE A 122 -1.98 -17.82 2.01
C ILE A 122 -3.37 -17.27 1.69
N GLU A 123 -3.52 -16.67 0.51
CA GLU A 123 -4.78 -16.15 -0.01
C GLU A 123 -5.01 -16.77 -1.39
N ASP A 124 -6.17 -17.40 -1.59
CA ASP A 124 -6.54 -18.12 -2.82
C ASP A 124 -5.49 -19.13 -3.31
N GLY A 125 -4.82 -19.81 -2.35
CA GLY A 125 -3.75 -20.78 -2.64
C GLY A 125 -2.40 -20.15 -2.98
N VAL A 126 -2.29 -18.83 -3.03
CA VAL A 126 -1.04 -18.10 -3.28
C VAL A 126 -0.43 -17.66 -1.94
N LYS A 127 0.87 -17.94 -1.78
CA LYS A 127 1.64 -17.50 -0.61
C LYS A 127 2.10 -16.05 -0.79
N TYR A 128 1.94 -15.23 0.25
CA TYR A 128 2.43 -13.86 0.30
C TYR A 128 3.23 -13.60 1.56
N SER A 129 4.23 -12.75 1.45
CA SER A 129 4.76 -11.98 2.58
C SER A 129 3.89 -10.73 2.71
N ARG A 130 3.27 -10.54 3.87
CA ARG A 130 2.43 -9.38 4.17
C ARG A 130 3.14 -8.50 5.19
N ALA A 131 3.19 -7.20 4.93
CA ALA A 131 3.65 -6.19 5.87
C ALA A 131 2.54 -5.20 6.16
N ASP A 132 2.29 -4.93 7.44
CA ASP A 132 1.22 -4.06 7.91
C ASP A 132 1.79 -2.73 8.40
N TYR A 133 1.10 -1.65 8.06
CA TYR A 133 1.46 -0.28 8.38
C TYR A 133 0.24 0.46 8.91
N ARG A 134 0.46 1.37 9.88
CA ARG A 134 -0.55 2.31 10.36
C ARG A 134 -0.26 3.70 9.87
N THR A 135 -1.18 4.28 9.11
CA THR A 135 -1.09 5.64 8.60
C THR A 135 -2.13 6.54 9.26
N PRO A 136 -1.99 7.86 9.18
CA PRO A 136 -3.03 8.77 9.68
C PRO A 136 -4.40 8.58 9.04
N ALA A 137 -4.47 8.05 7.81
CA ALA A 137 -5.72 7.82 7.10
C ALA A 137 -6.29 6.41 7.30
N GLY A 138 -5.52 5.45 7.83
CA GLY A 138 -5.99 4.08 8.05
C GLY A 138 -4.86 3.06 8.01
N ASP A 139 -5.22 1.80 8.20
CA ASP A 139 -4.26 0.69 8.15
C ASP A 139 -4.04 0.25 6.69
N VAL A 140 -2.78 0.02 6.34
CA VAL A 140 -2.34 -0.41 5.00
C VAL A 140 -1.59 -1.72 5.10
N SER A 141 -1.88 -2.66 4.22
CA SER A 141 -1.13 -3.92 4.08
C SER A 141 -0.50 -4.01 2.70
N VAL A 142 0.77 -4.39 2.67
CA VAL A 142 1.57 -4.59 1.46
C VAL A 142 1.80 -6.10 1.28
N PHE A 143 1.51 -6.62 0.10
CA PHE A 143 1.63 -8.04 -0.23
C PHE A 143 2.68 -8.23 -1.31
N VAL A 144 3.63 -9.13 -1.04
CA VAL A 144 4.71 -9.50 -1.97
C VAL A 144 4.71 -11.00 -2.15
N GLN A 145 4.69 -11.48 -3.38
CA GLN A 145 4.84 -12.90 -3.68
C GLN A 145 6.30 -13.34 -3.48
N PRO A 146 6.55 -14.59 -3.06
CA PRO A 146 7.90 -15.13 -2.96
C PRO A 146 8.64 -15.02 -4.31
N GLY A 147 9.86 -14.52 -4.25
CA GLY A 147 10.69 -14.33 -5.44
C GLY A 147 10.49 -12.98 -6.15
N ASN A 148 9.44 -12.23 -5.81
CA ASN A 148 9.28 -10.87 -6.32
C ASN A 148 9.99 -9.88 -5.38
N SER A 149 10.54 -8.83 -5.98
CA SER A 149 11.11 -7.69 -5.25
C SER A 149 10.12 -6.53 -5.10
N VAL A 150 9.05 -6.52 -5.89
CA VAL A 150 8.03 -5.47 -5.91
C VAL A 150 6.71 -5.96 -5.33
N PRO A 151 5.90 -5.09 -4.71
CA PRO A 151 4.56 -5.44 -4.27
C PRO A 151 3.69 -5.93 -5.43
N THR A 152 2.84 -6.92 -5.15
CA THR A 152 1.82 -7.39 -6.09
C THR A 152 0.45 -6.80 -5.78
N LYS A 153 0.22 -6.48 -4.51
CA LYS A 153 -1.05 -5.91 -4.04
C LYS A 153 -0.80 -5.01 -2.83
N LEU A 154 -1.54 -3.92 -2.76
CA LEU A 154 -1.74 -3.11 -1.56
C LEU A 154 -3.21 -3.19 -1.15
N THR A 155 -3.48 -3.23 0.14
CA THR A 155 -4.86 -3.06 0.65
C THR A 155 -4.86 -2.01 1.75
N ALA A 156 -5.96 -1.28 1.85
CA ALA A 156 -6.14 -0.31 2.91
C ALA A 156 -7.59 -0.32 3.38
N SER A 157 -7.82 0.02 4.64
CA SER A 157 -9.14 0.08 5.24
C SER A 157 -9.38 1.46 5.85
N LEU A 158 -10.50 2.07 5.49
CA LEU A 158 -10.95 3.35 6.00
C LEU A 158 -12.47 3.30 6.24
N ASN A 159 -12.92 3.60 7.46
CA ASN A 159 -14.34 3.67 7.82
C ASN A 159 -15.17 2.42 7.43
N GLY A 160 -14.54 1.23 7.47
CA GLY A 160 -15.18 -0.03 7.11
C GLY A 160 -15.17 -0.35 5.62
N HIS A 161 -14.71 0.55 4.77
CA HIS A 161 -14.47 0.30 3.35
C HIS A 161 -13.06 -0.23 3.12
N VAL A 162 -12.91 -1.17 2.19
CA VAL A 162 -11.63 -1.74 1.81
C VAL A 162 -11.27 -1.28 0.41
N PHE A 163 -10.07 -0.73 0.29
CA PHE A 163 -9.42 -0.41 -0.96
C PHE A 163 -8.39 -1.49 -1.27
N SER A 164 -8.34 -1.95 -2.50
CA SER A 164 -7.32 -2.88 -2.96
C SER A 164 -6.72 -2.34 -4.26
N PHE A 165 -5.41 -2.23 -4.30
CA PHE A 165 -4.68 -1.89 -5.52
C PHE A 165 -3.80 -3.08 -5.92
N ILE A 166 -4.09 -3.62 -7.10
CA ILE A 166 -3.37 -4.77 -7.67
C ILE A 166 -2.48 -4.23 -8.79
N PHE A 167 -1.16 -4.36 -8.62
CA PHE A 167 -0.21 -3.89 -9.61
C PHE A 167 -0.34 -4.68 -10.91
N MET A 168 -0.38 -3.98 -12.02
CA MET A 168 -0.20 -4.57 -13.34
C MET A 168 1.30 -4.61 -13.61
N ASN A 169 1.86 -5.81 -13.74
CA ASN A 169 3.22 -5.95 -14.22
C ASN A 169 3.24 -5.47 -15.67
N GLU A 170 4.06 -4.46 -15.97
CA GLU A 170 4.39 -4.18 -17.36
C GLU A 170 5.18 -5.37 -17.90
N PRO A 171 4.84 -5.84 -19.11
CA PRO A 171 5.53 -6.96 -19.73
C PRO A 171 6.99 -6.64 -20.08
#